data_b716e3171d839e947d0fe5bf63ffc506
#
_entry.id   b716e3171d839e947d0fe5bf63ffc506
#
_cell.length_a   1.000
_cell.length_b   1.000
_cell.length_c   1.000
_cell.angle_alpha   90.00
_cell.angle_beta   90.00
_cell.angle_gamma   90.00
#
_symmetry.space_group_name_H-M   'P 1'
#
loop_
_entity.id
_entity.type
_entity.pdbx_description
1 polymer ?
#
loop_
_entity_poly.entity_id
_entity_poly.type
_entity_poly.pdbx_seq_one_letter_code
_entity_poly.pdbx_strand_id
1 'polypeptide(L)'
;MDTYFSTFKGRYFTSDGCRRDEEGYYWITGRVDDVLNVSGHRMGTAEVESALVAHPDVAEAAVVGYPHTIKGQGIYCYVTLNAGVAGTDEKKAEMVKQVRTEIGPVATPDLIQWAPGLPKTRSGKVLRGTVAKIADGTDWTMPATIDDPVILDEITAALKTIGYAGS
;
A
#
# COMPACT_ATOMS: atom_id res chain seq x y z
N MET A 1 -15.91 -16.52 -13.03
CA MET A 1 -17.17 -16.22 -12.28
C MET A 1 -16.96 -16.23 -10.78
N ASP A 2 -16.03 -17.01 -10.25
CA ASP A 2 -15.85 -17.16 -8.81
C ASP A 2 -15.38 -15.88 -8.08
N THR A 3 -14.57 -15.07 -8.74
CA THR A 3 -14.02 -13.83 -8.15
C THR A 3 -15.08 -12.84 -7.65
N TYR A 4 -16.20 -12.71 -8.35
CA TYR A 4 -17.20 -11.68 -8.07
C TYR A 4 -18.49 -12.20 -7.45
N PHE A 5 -18.73 -13.50 -7.45
CA PHE A 5 -20.01 -14.09 -7.02
C PHE A 5 -19.87 -15.14 -5.91
N SER A 6 -18.63 -15.51 -5.53
CA SER A 6 -18.40 -16.51 -4.46
C SER A 6 -18.63 -15.94 -3.07
N THR A 7 -18.25 -14.68 -2.84
CA THR A 7 -18.30 -14.05 -1.51
C THR A 7 -19.74 -13.82 -1.05
N PHE A 8 -20.61 -13.36 -1.95
CA PHE A 8 -22.03 -13.13 -1.65
C PHE A 8 -22.90 -13.79 -2.71
N LYS A 9 -23.60 -14.87 -2.33
CA LYS A 9 -24.42 -15.64 -3.25
C LYS A 9 -25.49 -14.76 -3.93
N GLY A 10 -25.49 -14.78 -5.27
CA GLY A 10 -26.44 -14.03 -6.09
C GLY A 10 -26.21 -12.52 -6.15
N ARG A 11 -25.08 -12.02 -5.64
CA ARG A 11 -24.71 -10.60 -5.70
C ARG A 11 -23.33 -10.43 -6.29
N TYR A 12 -23.15 -9.40 -7.10
CA TYR A 12 -21.84 -9.00 -7.62
C TYR A 12 -21.07 -8.26 -6.53
N PHE A 13 -19.90 -8.77 -6.17
CA PHE A 13 -19.02 -8.16 -5.17
C PHE A 13 -17.90 -7.39 -5.88
N THR A 14 -17.93 -6.07 -5.78
CA THR A 14 -16.94 -5.17 -6.41
C THR A 14 -15.63 -5.10 -5.65
N SER A 15 -15.62 -5.50 -4.40
CA SER A 15 -14.55 -5.27 -3.42
C SER A 15 -14.35 -3.80 -3.06
N ASP A 16 -15.32 -2.94 -3.35
CA ASP A 16 -15.28 -1.54 -2.95
C ASP A 16 -16.10 -1.31 -1.68
N GLY A 17 -15.54 -0.52 -0.77
CA GLY A 17 -16.23 0.00 0.40
C GLY A 17 -16.93 1.31 0.06
N CYS A 18 -18.09 1.53 0.62
CA CYS A 18 -18.79 2.81 0.47
C CYS A 18 -19.53 3.19 1.75
N ARG A 19 -19.75 4.48 1.91
CA ARG A 19 -20.65 5.06 2.90
C ARG A 19 -21.85 5.66 2.19
N ARG A 20 -23.05 5.43 2.70
CA ARG A 20 -24.26 6.12 2.26
C ARG A 20 -24.57 7.27 3.24
N ASP A 21 -24.81 8.46 2.73
CA ASP A 21 -25.22 9.61 3.53
C ASP A 21 -26.74 9.66 3.75
N GLU A 22 -27.20 10.67 4.52
CA GLU A 22 -28.60 10.84 4.86
C GLU A 22 -29.47 11.20 3.64
N GLU A 23 -28.89 11.81 2.61
CA GLU A 23 -29.56 12.15 1.35
C GLU A 23 -29.63 10.98 0.39
N GLY A 24 -28.92 9.86 0.69
CA GLY A 24 -28.94 8.63 -0.07
C GLY A 24 -27.81 8.47 -1.09
N TYR A 25 -26.85 9.42 -1.15
CA TYR A 25 -25.67 9.32 -2.02
C TYR A 25 -24.64 8.32 -1.46
N TYR A 26 -23.93 7.66 -2.37
CA TYR A 26 -22.87 6.71 -2.04
C TYR A 26 -21.50 7.37 -2.26
N TRP A 27 -20.71 7.36 -1.20
CA TRP A 27 -19.33 7.83 -1.19
C TRP A 27 -18.42 6.63 -1.19
N ILE A 28 -17.67 6.41 -2.28
CA ILE A 28 -16.70 5.32 -2.34
C ILE A 28 -15.52 5.66 -1.44
N THR A 29 -15.25 4.79 -0.45
CA THR A 29 -14.21 5.01 0.56
C THR A 29 -12.92 4.26 0.25
N GLY A 30 -12.92 3.44 -0.79
CA GLY A 30 -11.77 2.65 -1.24
C GLY A 30 -12.09 1.17 -1.34
N ARG A 31 -11.09 0.35 -1.56
CA ARG A 31 -11.27 -1.10 -1.62
C ARG A 31 -11.26 -1.72 -0.23
N VAL A 32 -12.06 -2.76 -0.04
CA VAL A 32 -12.11 -3.49 1.24
C VAL A 32 -10.85 -4.33 1.51
N ASP A 33 -10.11 -4.67 0.43
CA ASP A 33 -8.85 -5.38 0.47
C ASP A 33 -7.62 -4.45 0.63
N ASP A 34 -7.79 -3.14 0.42
CA ASP A 34 -6.75 -2.12 0.63
C ASP A 34 -6.91 -1.43 2.01
N VAL A 35 -7.33 -2.17 3.03
CA VAL A 35 -7.53 -1.67 4.40
C VAL A 35 -6.44 -2.19 5.31
N LEU A 36 -5.79 -1.25 6.00
CA LEU A 36 -4.83 -1.53 7.07
C LEU A 36 -5.55 -1.69 8.40
N ASN A 37 -5.06 -2.61 9.23
CA ASN A 37 -5.59 -2.85 10.58
C ASN A 37 -4.45 -2.67 11.59
N VAL A 38 -4.20 -1.43 11.98
CA VAL A 38 -3.07 -1.04 12.82
C VAL A 38 -3.56 -0.76 14.24
N SER A 39 -3.15 -1.56 15.21
CA SER A 39 -3.53 -1.42 16.62
C SER A 39 -5.07 -1.35 16.81
N GLY A 40 -5.83 -2.11 16.01
CA GLY A 40 -7.29 -2.10 16.05
C GLY A 40 -7.97 -0.96 15.28
N HIS A 41 -7.21 -0.04 14.70
CA HIS A 41 -7.75 1.02 13.85
C HIS A 41 -7.73 0.57 12.39
N ARG A 42 -8.86 0.79 11.71
CA ARG A 42 -8.99 0.53 10.27
C ARG A 42 -8.81 1.82 9.49
N MET A 43 -7.86 1.83 8.56
CA MET A 43 -7.59 2.96 7.67
C MET A 43 -7.34 2.47 6.25
N GLY A 44 -7.67 3.28 5.25
CA GLY A 44 -7.37 2.98 3.85
C GLY A 44 -5.89 3.24 3.55
N THR A 45 -5.28 2.38 2.72
CA THR A 45 -3.91 2.64 2.20
C THR A 45 -3.85 3.96 1.46
N ALA A 46 -4.92 4.33 0.75
CA ALA A 46 -5.02 5.55 -0.04
C ALA A 46 -4.87 6.84 0.81
N GLU A 47 -5.29 6.83 2.07
CA GLU A 47 -5.13 7.98 2.97
C GLU A 47 -3.64 8.25 3.25
N VAL A 48 -2.88 7.19 3.55
CA VAL A 48 -1.44 7.29 3.81
C VAL A 48 -0.68 7.63 2.53
N GLU A 49 -1.07 7.02 1.39
CA GLU A 49 -0.50 7.33 0.08
C GLU A 49 -0.70 8.81 -0.28
N SER A 50 -1.90 9.35 -0.05
CA SER A 50 -2.22 10.75 -0.33
C SER A 50 -1.36 11.70 0.52
N ALA A 51 -1.19 11.39 1.81
CA ALA A 51 -0.34 12.18 2.70
C ALA A 51 1.14 12.15 2.26
N LEU A 52 1.64 11.00 1.78
CA LEU A 52 3.00 10.88 1.26
C LEU A 52 3.18 11.68 -0.05
N VAL A 53 2.23 11.57 -0.98
CA VAL A 53 2.29 12.26 -2.28
C VAL A 53 2.11 13.78 -2.15
N ALA A 54 1.52 14.26 -1.07
CA ALA A 54 1.48 15.69 -0.76
C ALA A 54 2.88 16.29 -0.44
N HIS A 55 3.89 15.46 -0.17
CA HIS A 55 5.27 15.92 -0.01
C HIS A 55 5.87 16.33 -1.37
N PRO A 56 6.51 17.53 -1.48
CA PRO A 56 6.97 18.08 -2.76
C PRO A 56 8.02 17.21 -3.47
N ASP A 57 8.75 16.39 -2.75
CA ASP A 57 9.79 15.52 -3.30
C ASP A 57 9.27 14.14 -3.75
N VAL A 58 7.99 13.81 -3.49
CA VAL A 58 7.41 12.52 -3.81
C VAL A 58 6.70 12.55 -5.15
N ALA A 59 7.08 11.66 -6.05
CA ALA A 59 6.39 11.43 -7.31
C ALA A 59 5.22 10.47 -7.16
N GLU A 60 5.44 9.35 -6.48
CA GLU A 60 4.44 8.29 -6.27
C GLU A 60 4.67 7.60 -4.94
N ALA A 61 3.60 7.06 -4.36
CA ALA A 61 3.66 6.21 -3.19
C ALA A 61 2.69 5.04 -3.31
N ALA A 62 3.09 3.90 -2.76
CA ALA A 62 2.21 2.75 -2.54
C ALA A 62 2.39 2.24 -1.12
N VAL A 63 1.28 1.92 -0.47
CA VAL A 63 1.27 1.50 0.92
C VAL A 63 0.65 0.11 1.03
N VAL A 64 1.30 -0.75 1.81
CA VAL A 64 0.80 -2.09 2.14
C VAL A 64 0.94 -2.35 3.63
N GLY A 65 0.06 -3.20 4.17
CA GLY A 65 0.23 -3.77 5.49
C GLY A 65 1.24 -4.91 5.46
N TYR A 66 1.98 -5.09 6.54
CA TYR A 66 2.80 -6.27 6.78
C TYR A 66 2.58 -6.79 8.21
N PRO A 67 2.81 -8.09 8.50
CA PRO A 67 2.63 -8.62 9.83
C PRO A 67 3.52 -7.92 10.86
N HIS A 68 2.94 -7.46 11.97
CA HIS A 68 3.66 -6.80 13.05
C HIS A 68 3.25 -7.40 14.40
N THR A 69 4.22 -7.86 15.18
CA THR A 69 4.00 -8.63 16.41
C THR A 69 3.19 -7.90 17.49
N ILE A 70 3.27 -6.57 17.53
CA ILE A 70 2.59 -5.75 18.56
C ILE A 70 1.32 -5.10 18.00
N LYS A 71 1.39 -4.56 16.77
CA LYS A 71 0.30 -3.77 16.17
C LYS A 71 -0.71 -4.60 15.39
N GLY A 72 -0.45 -5.90 15.17
CA GLY A 72 -1.15 -6.75 14.23
C GLY A 72 -0.65 -6.51 12.81
N GLN A 73 -0.80 -5.28 12.30
CA GLN A 73 -0.18 -4.84 11.04
C GLN A 73 0.66 -3.59 11.26
N GLY A 74 1.81 -3.56 10.60
CA GLY A 74 2.63 -2.37 10.41
C GLY A 74 2.36 -1.75 9.04
N ILE A 75 2.78 -0.51 8.86
CA ILE A 75 2.61 0.27 7.63
C ILE A 75 3.93 0.29 6.89
N TYR A 76 3.94 -0.29 5.69
CA TYR A 76 5.10 -0.30 4.80
C TYR A 76 4.81 0.55 3.56
N CYS A 77 5.66 1.54 3.33
CA CYS A 77 5.52 2.51 2.25
C CYS A 77 6.64 2.33 1.23
N TYR A 78 6.27 2.16 -0.03
CA TYR A 78 7.16 2.27 -1.19
C TYR A 78 7.01 3.68 -1.75
N VAL A 79 8.11 4.42 -1.83
CA VAL A 79 8.08 5.82 -2.25
C VAL A 79 9.04 6.02 -3.41
N THR A 80 8.53 6.52 -4.51
CA THR A 80 9.31 6.99 -5.64
C THR A 80 9.48 8.51 -5.52
N LEU A 81 10.71 8.97 -5.53
CA LEU A 81 11.04 10.37 -5.45
C LEU A 81 11.04 11.02 -6.84
N ASN A 82 10.86 12.32 -6.88
CA ASN A 82 11.01 13.10 -8.10
C ASN A 82 12.44 13.00 -8.67
N ALA A 83 12.59 13.14 -9.97
CA ALA A 83 13.88 13.07 -10.65
C ALA A 83 14.89 14.06 -10.04
N GLY A 84 16.09 13.56 -9.74
CA GLY A 84 17.16 14.37 -9.14
C GLY A 84 17.09 14.51 -7.62
N VAL A 85 16.08 13.98 -6.97
CA VAL A 85 15.97 13.97 -5.51
C VAL A 85 16.62 12.70 -4.94
N ALA A 86 17.57 12.88 -4.00
CA ALA A 86 18.20 11.76 -3.32
C ALA A 86 17.36 11.29 -2.12
N GLY A 87 17.22 9.98 -1.98
CA GLY A 87 16.55 9.36 -0.84
C GLY A 87 17.48 9.30 0.37
N THR A 88 17.18 10.07 1.41
CA THR A 88 17.96 10.10 2.66
C THR A 88 17.09 9.72 3.86
N ASP A 89 17.71 9.43 5.00
CA ASP A 89 16.98 9.13 6.23
C ASP A 89 16.29 10.36 6.81
N GLU A 90 16.83 11.55 6.58
CA GLU A 90 16.18 12.82 6.95
C GLU A 90 14.85 12.97 6.19
N LYS A 91 14.82 12.66 4.88
CA LYS A 91 13.58 12.69 4.10
C LYS A 91 12.56 11.66 4.56
N LYS A 92 13.01 10.47 5.00
CA LYS A 92 12.07 9.51 5.63
C LYS A 92 11.44 10.10 6.89
N ALA A 93 12.24 10.76 7.73
CA ALA A 93 11.74 11.39 8.94
C ALA A 93 10.75 12.54 8.64
N GLU A 94 11.00 13.33 7.59
CA GLU A 94 10.06 14.36 7.11
C GLU A 94 8.74 13.76 6.68
N MET A 95 8.76 12.68 5.89
CA MET A 95 7.55 11.98 5.44
C MET A 95 6.77 11.34 6.59
N VAL A 96 7.45 10.72 7.54
CA VAL A 96 6.83 10.20 8.77
C VAL A 96 6.14 11.33 9.53
N LYS A 97 6.82 12.47 9.69
CA LYS A 97 6.23 13.64 10.36
C LYS A 97 5.01 14.17 9.62
N GLN A 98 5.06 14.23 8.29
CA GLN A 98 3.94 14.69 7.47
C GLN A 98 2.72 13.78 7.63
N VAL A 99 2.87 12.47 7.47
CA VAL A 99 1.77 11.51 7.66
C VAL A 99 1.17 11.61 9.06
N ARG A 100 2.00 11.74 10.10
CA ARG A 100 1.54 11.93 11.48
C ARG A 100 0.77 13.23 11.68
N THR A 101 1.15 14.28 10.97
CA THR A 101 0.49 15.60 11.08
C THR A 101 -0.86 15.60 10.37
N GLU A 102 -0.95 14.95 9.21
CA GLU A 102 -2.16 14.96 8.39
C GLU A 102 -3.22 13.96 8.87
N ILE A 103 -2.79 12.76 9.29
CA ILE A 103 -3.72 11.68 9.65
C ILE A 103 -3.71 11.41 11.16
N GLY A 104 -2.54 11.45 11.77
CA GLY A 104 -2.37 11.17 13.20
C GLY A 104 -1.35 10.06 13.48
N PRO A 105 -1.02 9.85 14.78
CA PRO A 105 0.04 8.92 15.19
C PRO A 105 -0.20 7.46 14.79
N VAL A 106 -1.46 7.04 14.67
CA VAL A 106 -1.84 5.67 14.29
C VAL A 106 -1.40 5.31 12.89
N ALA A 107 -1.32 6.29 11.99
CA ALA A 107 -0.90 6.14 10.60
C ALA A 107 0.62 6.25 10.38
N THR A 108 1.41 6.27 11.46
CA THR A 108 2.86 6.38 11.36
C THR A 108 3.44 5.24 10.52
N PRO A 109 4.10 5.53 9.38
CA PRO A 109 4.85 4.52 8.64
C PRO A 109 5.92 3.86 9.52
N ASP A 110 5.92 2.54 9.54
CA ASP A 110 6.97 1.77 10.23
C ASP A 110 8.21 1.62 9.36
N LEU A 111 7.98 1.48 8.06
CA LEU A 111 9.04 1.32 7.06
C LEU A 111 8.74 2.21 5.85
N ILE A 112 9.75 2.93 5.40
CA ILE A 112 9.75 3.66 4.13
C ILE A 112 10.92 3.16 3.29
N GLN A 113 10.61 2.63 2.11
CA GLN A 113 11.60 2.20 1.14
C GLN A 113 11.55 3.11 -0.08
N TRP A 114 12.72 3.56 -0.49
CA TRP A 114 12.90 4.21 -1.78
C TRP A 114 12.81 3.16 -2.89
N ALA A 115 11.98 3.42 -3.87
CA ALA A 115 11.82 2.56 -5.03
C ALA A 115 12.03 3.37 -6.31
N PRO A 116 12.71 2.81 -7.32
CA PRO A 116 12.89 3.48 -8.61
C PRO A 116 11.56 3.66 -9.35
N GLY A 117 10.57 2.85 -9.02
CA GLY A 117 9.19 2.90 -9.52
C GLY A 117 8.29 2.00 -8.71
N LEU A 118 6.98 2.06 -8.96
CA LEU A 118 6.01 1.16 -8.34
C LEU A 118 5.67 0.01 -9.30
N PRO A 119 5.43 -1.21 -8.79
CA PRO A 119 4.99 -2.33 -9.61
C PRO A 119 3.58 -2.05 -10.13
N LYS A 120 3.45 -1.88 -11.43
CA LYS A 120 2.19 -1.52 -12.10
C LYS A 120 1.83 -2.52 -13.18
N THR A 121 0.56 -2.60 -13.47
CA THR A 121 0.07 -3.19 -14.72
C THR A 121 0.35 -2.27 -15.88
N ARG A 122 0.31 -2.79 -17.12
CA ARG A 122 0.43 -1.98 -18.36
C ARG A 122 -0.61 -0.85 -18.45
N SER A 123 -1.72 -0.95 -17.71
CA SER A 123 -2.73 0.10 -17.60
C SER A 123 -2.44 1.11 -16.47
N GLY A 124 -1.30 1.02 -15.80
CA GLY A 124 -0.87 1.94 -14.74
C GLY A 124 -1.42 1.63 -13.33
N LYS A 125 -2.13 0.51 -13.14
CA LYS A 125 -2.65 0.12 -11.83
C LYS A 125 -1.55 -0.49 -10.96
N VAL A 126 -1.34 0.04 -9.76
CA VAL A 126 -0.38 -0.51 -8.77
C VAL A 126 -0.82 -1.90 -8.29
N LEU A 127 0.13 -2.84 -8.28
CA LEU A 127 -0.06 -4.24 -7.90
C LEU A 127 0.09 -4.45 -6.38
N ARG A 128 -0.68 -3.70 -5.57
CA ARG A 128 -0.60 -3.74 -4.09
C ARG A 128 -0.73 -5.15 -3.52
N GLY A 129 -1.67 -5.95 -4.06
CA GLY A 129 -1.87 -7.32 -3.60
C GLY A 129 -0.67 -8.24 -3.79
N THR A 130 0.13 -8.05 -4.85
CA THR A 130 1.38 -8.80 -5.05
C THR A 130 2.47 -8.32 -4.08
N VAL A 131 2.61 -7.01 -3.91
CA VAL A 131 3.56 -6.42 -2.97
C VAL A 131 3.26 -6.84 -1.52
N ALA A 132 1.99 -6.85 -1.13
CA ALA A 132 1.57 -7.32 0.19
C ALA A 132 1.95 -8.79 0.43
N LYS A 133 1.71 -9.68 -0.55
CA LYS A 133 2.11 -11.10 -0.45
C LYS A 133 3.62 -11.28 -0.33
N ILE A 134 4.40 -10.49 -1.06
CA ILE A 134 5.86 -10.49 -0.94
C ILE A 134 6.26 -10.05 0.48
N ALA A 135 5.65 -8.99 1.01
CA ALA A 135 5.91 -8.49 2.35
C ALA A 135 5.54 -9.51 3.44
N ASP A 136 4.44 -10.22 3.25
CA ASP A 136 3.96 -11.29 4.15
C ASP A 136 4.79 -12.58 4.04
N GLY A 137 5.65 -12.72 3.04
CA GLY A 137 6.37 -13.96 2.75
C GLY A 137 5.47 -15.11 2.29
N THR A 138 4.28 -14.81 1.78
CA THR A 138 3.31 -15.79 1.27
C THR A 138 3.54 -16.07 -0.22
N ASP A 139 3.10 -17.24 -0.67
CA ASP A 139 3.22 -17.63 -2.09
C ASP A 139 2.51 -16.63 -3.01
N TRP A 140 3.21 -16.20 -4.01
CA TRP A 140 2.69 -15.32 -5.05
C TRP A 140 3.10 -15.77 -6.44
N THR A 141 2.35 -15.38 -7.44
CA THR A 141 2.64 -15.66 -8.84
C THR A 141 2.84 -14.36 -9.60
N MET A 142 3.77 -14.37 -10.56
CA MET A 142 4.01 -13.21 -11.41
C MET A 142 2.72 -12.81 -12.14
N PRO A 143 2.21 -11.58 -11.93
CA PRO A 143 1.02 -11.13 -12.62
C PRO A 143 1.27 -10.99 -14.13
N ALA A 144 0.47 -11.67 -14.95
CA ALA A 144 0.61 -11.60 -16.41
C ALA A 144 0.41 -10.19 -17.01
N THR A 145 -0.16 -9.29 -16.23
CA THR A 145 -0.44 -7.90 -16.62
C THR A 145 0.63 -6.92 -16.19
N ILE A 146 1.68 -7.36 -15.49
CA ILE A 146 2.75 -6.48 -15.03
C ILE A 146 3.47 -5.83 -16.21
N ASP A 147 3.83 -4.57 -16.05
CA ASP A 147 4.59 -3.81 -17.04
C ASP A 147 6.08 -4.17 -16.99
N ASP A 148 6.69 -3.99 -15.83
CA ASP A 148 8.09 -4.35 -15.58
C ASP A 148 8.19 -5.35 -14.40
N PRO A 149 8.52 -6.62 -14.67
CA PRO A 149 8.64 -7.62 -13.61
C PRO A 149 9.87 -7.44 -12.71
N VAL A 150 10.94 -6.77 -13.18
CA VAL A 150 12.19 -6.57 -12.42
C VAL A 150 11.95 -5.83 -11.11
N ILE A 151 10.99 -4.92 -11.09
CA ILE A 151 10.60 -4.17 -9.88
C ILE A 151 10.20 -5.10 -8.71
N LEU A 152 9.54 -6.22 -8.98
CA LEU A 152 9.15 -7.16 -7.92
C LEU A 152 10.36 -7.89 -7.33
N ASP A 153 11.39 -8.16 -8.14
CA ASP A 153 12.64 -8.75 -7.66
C ASP A 153 13.41 -7.75 -6.79
N GLU A 154 13.44 -6.48 -7.18
CA GLU A 154 14.05 -5.40 -6.41
C GLU A 154 13.34 -5.20 -5.05
N ILE A 155 12.01 -5.19 -5.04
CA ILE A 155 11.19 -5.11 -3.82
C ILE A 155 11.48 -6.32 -2.91
N THR A 156 11.50 -7.52 -3.48
CA THR A 156 11.79 -8.75 -2.74
C THR A 156 13.18 -8.72 -2.12
N ALA A 157 14.19 -8.28 -2.89
CA ALA A 157 15.57 -8.15 -2.40
C ALA A 157 15.66 -7.14 -1.25
N ALA A 158 15.02 -6.00 -1.38
CA ALA A 158 15.00 -4.98 -0.35
C ALA A 158 14.29 -5.43 0.94
N LEU A 159 13.15 -6.12 0.81
CA LEU A 159 12.43 -6.70 1.95
C LEU A 159 13.26 -7.75 2.70
N LYS A 160 14.01 -8.57 1.99
CA LYS A 160 14.93 -9.56 2.60
C LYS A 160 16.02 -8.91 3.43
N THR A 161 16.55 -7.75 3.03
CA THR A 161 17.58 -7.03 3.80
C THR A 161 17.12 -6.57 5.17
N ILE A 162 15.81 -6.41 5.36
CA ILE A 162 15.18 -5.98 6.61
C ILE A 162 14.43 -7.12 7.32
N GLY A 163 14.64 -8.38 6.87
CA GLY A 163 14.09 -9.58 7.51
C GLY A 163 12.65 -9.94 7.14
N TYR A 164 12.14 -9.42 6.01
CA TYR A 164 10.84 -9.75 5.44
C TYR A 164 10.98 -10.54 4.13
N ALA A 165 9.85 -10.93 3.53
CA ALA A 165 9.77 -11.70 2.28
C ALA A 165 10.34 -13.13 2.35
N GLY A 166 10.16 -13.81 3.47
CA GLY A 166 10.59 -15.19 3.67
C GLY A 166 12.12 -15.33 3.61
N SER A 167 12.74 -15.68 4.69
CA SER A 167 14.15 -16.09 4.75
C SER A 167 14.36 -17.45 4.12
#